data_836bb7a19ab966c42de2306e8ecf7e3d
#
_entry.id   836bb7a19ab966c42de2306e8ecf7e3d
#
_cell.length_a   1.000
_cell.length_b   1.000
_cell.length_c   1.000
_cell.angle_alpha   90.00
_cell.angle_beta   90.00
_cell.angle_gamma   90.00
#
_symmetry.space_group_name_H-M   'P 1'
#
loop_
_entity.id
_entity.type
_entity.pdbx_description
1 polymer ?
#
loop_
_entity_poly.entity_id
_entity_poly.type
_entity_poly.pdbx_seq_one_letter_code
_entity_poly.pdbx_strand_id
1 'polypeptide(L)'
;MRKLFLGTVMALGFVSAMNATAQAGPTMDRVMKAGEMKVATNSGWPPQSYLDDSNKLVGFDVDVANEIGKRLGVKVSFETPEWNVLTGGRWHGRFDVGVGSVTPTKARSQVIDFAGVYYYSPYVFVVHKDSKATSRNDLNGKKIGVETGTTSEDYINRRLEIDAPGIPPIQYTLTPGEVKTYADSMLPFDDLRLGDGVRIDAVIAPEQTAQNAIKNKYPVKILAGDYAFKEPLVVIADKGDPEWTAKLGSIIQSMKDDGTLSKLTTKWYGSDYSK
;
A
#
# COMPACT_ATOMS: atom_id res chain seq x y z
N MET A 1 -57.09 -31.36 -60.34
CA MET A 1 -56.66 -31.67 -58.90
C MET A 1 -55.11 -31.58 -58.82
N ARG A 2 -54.60 -30.45 -58.40
CA ARG A 2 -53.17 -30.21 -58.24
C ARG A 2 -52.83 -30.22 -56.72
N LYS A 3 -52.05 -31.20 -56.32
CA LYS A 3 -51.55 -31.29 -54.95
C LYS A 3 -50.30 -30.43 -54.79
N LEU A 4 -50.33 -29.40 -53.95
CA LEU A 4 -49.16 -28.62 -53.50
C LEU A 4 -48.42 -29.39 -52.41
N PHE A 5 -47.14 -29.68 -52.64
CA PHE A 5 -46.25 -30.14 -51.61
C PHE A 5 -45.54 -28.91 -50.93
N LEU A 6 -45.78 -28.72 -49.65
CA LEU A 6 -45.10 -27.71 -48.85
C LEU A 6 -43.83 -28.37 -48.24
N GLY A 7 -42.68 -27.98 -48.74
CA GLY A 7 -41.39 -28.42 -48.18
C GLY A 7 -40.97 -27.48 -47.05
N THR A 8 -40.87 -28.01 -45.84
CA THR A 8 -40.33 -27.29 -44.66
C THR A 8 -38.81 -27.34 -44.69
N VAL A 9 -38.18 -26.20 -44.92
CA VAL A 9 -36.71 -26.06 -44.79
C VAL A 9 -36.39 -25.76 -43.32
N MET A 10 -35.76 -26.72 -42.64
CA MET A 10 -35.25 -26.59 -41.27
C MET A 10 -33.86 -25.95 -41.32
N ALA A 11 -33.76 -24.67 -41.02
CA ALA A 11 -32.49 -23.97 -40.91
C ALA A 11 -31.82 -24.31 -39.55
N LEU A 12 -30.80 -25.15 -39.58
CA LEU A 12 -29.90 -25.34 -38.43
C LEU A 12 -29.02 -24.10 -38.27
N GLY A 13 -29.35 -23.26 -37.29
CA GLY A 13 -28.49 -22.17 -36.86
C GLY A 13 -27.26 -22.71 -36.09
N PHE A 14 -26.11 -22.65 -36.70
CA PHE A 14 -24.83 -22.85 -36.01
C PHE A 14 -24.60 -21.64 -35.09
N VAL A 15 -24.80 -21.80 -33.79
CA VAL A 15 -24.33 -20.83 -32.79
C VAL A 15 -22.83 -21.11 -32.62
N SER A 16 -21.99 -20.37 -33.35
CA SER A 16 -20.55 -20.28 -33.06
C SER A 16 -20.36 -19.56 -31.72
N ALA A 17 -20.12 -20.32 -30.65
CA ALA A 17 -19.58 -19.76 -29.41
C ALA A 17 -18.22 -19.18 -29.75
N MET A 18 -18.14 -17.85 -29.93
CA MET A 18 -16.88 -17.13 -29.92
C MET A 18 -16.30 -17.25 -28.47
N ASN A 19 -15.36 -18.19 -28.32
CA ASN A 19 -14.44 -18.11 -27.18
C ASN A 19 -13.65 -16.83 -27.37
N ALA A 20 -14.06 -15.74 -26.69
CA ALA A 20 -13.21 -14.59 -26.51
C ALA A 20 -12.06 -15.06 -25.62
N THR A 21 -10.93 -15.41 -26.23
CA THR A 21 -9.66 -15.49 -25.51
C THR A 21 -9.42 -14.09 -25.00
N ALA A 22 -9.52 -13.89 -23.68
CA ALA A 22 -9.09 -12.66 -23.07
C ALA A 22 -7.62 -12.45 -23.49
N GLN A 23 -7.38 -11.43 -24.30
CA GLN A 23 -6.05 -11.08 -24.75
C GLN A 23 -5.36 -10.46 -23.55
N ALA A 24 -4.19 -10.99 -23.16
CA ALA A 24 -3.44 -10.46 -22.04
C ALA A 24 -3.12 -8.98 -22.30
N GLY A 25 -3.26 -8.15 -21.25
CA GLY A 25 -2.96 -6.72 -21.33
C GLY A 25 -1.48 -6.46 -21.65
N PRO A 26 -1.13 -5.26 -22.15
CA PRO A 26 0.22 -4.96 -22.63
C PRO A 26 1.30 -5.13 -21.56
N THR A 27 0.99 -4.93 -20.29
CA THR A 27 1.93 -5.14 -19.19
C THR A 27 2.14 -6.62 -18.93
N MET A 28 1.07 -7.41 -18.90
CA MET A 28 1.16 -8.86 -18.73
C MET A 28 2.03 -9.50 -19.82
N ASP A 29 1.79 -9.16 -21.09
CA ASP A 29 2.57 -9.67 -22.23
C ASP A 29 4.04 -9.31 -22.11
N ARG A 30 4.35 -8.06 -21.72
CA ARG A 30 5.72 -7.58 -21.50
C ARG A 30 6.42 -8.36 -20.41
N VAL A 31 5.79 -8.51 -19.24
CA VAL A 31 6.33 -9.23 -18.08
C VAL A 31 6.59 -10.71 -18.42
N MET A 32 5.61 -11.37 -19.01
CA MET A 32 5.75 -12.80 -19.36
C MET A 32 6.79 -13.04 -20.45
N LYS A 33 6.87 -12.18 -21.46
CA LYS A 33 7.89 -12.25 -22.52
C LYS A 33 9.30 -11.98 -21.99
N ALA A 34 9.45 -11.02 -21.06
CA ALA A 34 10.74 -10.70 -20.45
C ALA A 34 11.17 -11.76 -19.41
N GLY A 35 10.23 -12.54 -18.85
CA GLY A 35 10.49 -13.41 -17.70
C GLY A 35 10.87 -12.65 -16.43
N GLU A 36 10.52 -11.37 -16.37
CA GLU A 36 10.89 -10.45 -15.29
C GLU A 36 9.80 -9.42 -15.04
N MET A 37 9.53 -9.14 -13.76
CA MET A 37 8.62 -8.12 -13.27
C MET A 37 9.42 -7.02 -12.55
N LYS A 38 9.30 -5.78 -13.03
CA LYS A 38 9.92 -4.59 -12.43
C LYS A 38 9.01 -4.01 -11.36
N VAL A 39 9.48 -4.01 -10.13
CA VAL A 39 8.71 -3.56 -8.96
C VAL A 39 9.24 -2.21 -8.48
N ALA A 40 8.35 -1.22 -8.38
CA ALA A 40 8.64 0.01 -7.67
C ALA A 40 8.30 -0.15 -6.19
N THR A 41 9.24 0.19 -5.31
CA THR A 41 9.08 0.18 -3.85
C THR A 41 9.88 1.32 -3.20
N ASN A 42 9.87 1.43 -1.88
CA ASN A 42 10.66 2.39 -1.13
C ASN A 42 11.98 1.75 -0.64
N SER A 43 13.01 2.53 -0.35
CA SER A 43 14.28 2.05 0.22
C SER A 43 14.61 2.61 1.60
N GLY A 44 13.74 3.45 2.15
CA GLY A 44 13.96 4.14 3.43
C GLY A 44 12.82 3.98 4.43
N TRP A 45 12.00 2.94 4.32
CA TRP A 45 10.83 2.76 5.18
C TRP A 45 10.84 1.41 5.92
N PRO A 46 11.66 1.25 6.98
CA PRO A 46 11.68 0.03 7.78
C PRO A 46 10.45 -0.08 8.70
N PRO A 47 9.86 -1.27 8.87
CA PRO A 47 10.28 -2.57 8.32
C PRO A 47 9.58 -2.95 7.01
N GLN A 48 8.89 -2.00 6.35
CA GLN A 48 8.16 -2.25 5.10
C GLN A 48 9.11 -2.53 3.92
N SER A 49 10.00 -1.59 3.61
CA SER A 49 11.05 -1.75 2.58
C SER A 49 12.22 -0.81 2.87
N TYR A 50 13.42 -1.35 2.97
CA TYR A 50 14.61 -0.59 3.33
C TYR A 50 15.90 -1.32 2.90
N LEU A 51 17.02 -0.59 2.89
CA LEU A 51 18.33 -1.18 2.71
C LEU A 51 18.86 -1.66 4.07
N ASP A 52 19.27 -2.93 4.14
CA ASP A 52 19.93 -3.48 5.33
C ASP A 52 21.41 -3.02 5.41
N ASP A 53 22.12 -3.43 6.45
CA ASP A 53 23.53 -3.09 6.66
C ASP A 53 24.47 -3.55 5.54
N SER A 54 24.02 -4.47 4.67
CA SER A 54 24.73 -4.96 3.49
C SER A 54 24.30 -4.26 2.20
N ASN A 55 23.52 -3.17 2.29
CA ASN A 55 22.90 -2.47 1.17
C ASN A 55 21.96 -3.35 0.32
N LYS A 56 21.41 -4.40 0.90
CA LYS A 56 20.41 -5.24 0.26
C LYS A 56 19.01 -4.71 0.59
N LEU A 57 18.17 -4.58 -0.44
CA LEU A 57 16.77 -4.22 -0.25
C LEU A 57 16.03 -5.40 0.39
N VAL A 58 15.41 -5.14 1.54
CA VAL A 58 14.68 -6.10 2.37
C VAL A 58 13.42 -5.47 2.92
N GLY A 59 12.51 -6.29 3.47
CA GLY A 59 11.31 -5.80 4.13
C GLY A 59 10.07 -6.59 3.73
N PHE A 60 8.96 -6.25 4.37
CA PHE A 60 7.68 -6.89 4.13
C PHE A 60 7.22 -6.74 2.67
N ASP A 61 7.27 -5.52 2.12
CA ASP A 61 6.86 -5.22 0.74
C ASP A 61 7.74 -5.95 -0.28
N VAL A 62 9.04 -6.11 0.03
CA VAL A 62 9.99 -6.86 -0.80
C VAL A 62 9.61 -8.35 -0.84
N ASP A 63 9.27 -8.93 0.32
CA ASP A 63 8.84 -10.34 0.38
C ASP A 63 7.50 -10.55 -0.34
N VAL A 64 6.55 -9.62 -0.22
CA VAL A 64 5.28 -9.64 -0.96
C VAL A 64 5.52 -9.59 -2.46
N ALA A 65 6.36 -8.68 -2.94
CA ALA A 65 6.70 -8.56 -4.36
C ALA A 65 7.36 -9.83 -4.90
N ASN A 66 8.30 -10.41 -4.16
CA ASN A 66 8.94 -11.67 -4.53
C ASN A 66 7.94 -12.84 -4.61
N GLU A 67 6.97 -12.91 -3.70
CA GLU A 67 5.94 -13.95 -3.75
C GLU A 67 4.98 -13.73 -4.94
N ILE A 68 4.66 -12.48 -5.30
CA ILE A 68 3.91 -12.17 -6.53
C ILE A 68 4.67 -12.68 -7.76
N GLY A 69 5.96 -12.36 -7.90
CA GLY A 69 6.79 -12.83 -9.00
C GLY A 69 6.88 -14.35 -9.06
N LYS A 70 7.04 -15.02 -7.92
CA LYS A 70 7.04 -16.48 -7.82
C LYS A 70 5.72 -17.10 -8.32
N ARG A 71 4.56 -16.52 -7.97
CA ARG A 71 3.24 -16.99 -8.46
C ARG A 71 3.00 -16.71 -9.93
N LEU A 72 3.65 -15.69 -10.48
CA LEU A 72 3.69 -15.43 -11.92
C LEU A 72 4.68 -16.31 -12.67
N GLY A 73 5.65 -16.92 -11.98
CA GLY A 73 6.73 -17.70 -12.61
C GLY A 73 7.80 -16.81 -13.25
N VAL A 74 8.01 -15.59 -12.77
CA VAL A 74 8.97 -14.62 -13.30
C VAL A 74 9.96 -14.15 -12.23
N LYS A 75 11.11 -13.63 -12.65
CA LYS A 75 12.06 -12.94 -11.77
C LYS A 75 11.50 -11.59 -11.33
N VAL A 76 12.01 -11.08 -10.22
CA VAL A 76 11.68 -9.76 -9.71
C VAL A 76 12.92 -8.89 -9.71
N SER A 77 12.82 -7.70 -10.25
CA SER A 77 13.80 -6.63 -10.07
C SER A 77 13.14 -5.43 -9.38
N PHE A 78 13.93 -4.69 -8.61
CA PHE A 78 13.42 -3.58 -7.81
C PHE A 78 14.00 -2.25 -8.28
N GLU A 79 13.13 -1.25 -8.31
CA GLU A 79 13.44 0.16 -8.47
C GLU A 79 12.93 0.90 -7.22
N THR A 80 13.71 1.88 -6.76
CA THR A 80 13.35 2.66 -5.56
C THR A 80 13.19 4.15 -5.91
N PRO A 81 12.12 4.50 -6.64
CA PRO A 81 11.85 5.89 -6.99
C PRO A 81 11.42 6.70 -5.76
N GLU A 82 11.46 8.03 -5.90
CA GLU A 82 10.84 8.94 -4.94
C GLU A 82 9.35 8.63 -4.78
N TRP A 83 8.82 8.88 -3.58
CA TRP A 83 7.44 8.55 -3.21
C TRP A 83 6.39 9.14 -4.17
N ASN A 84 6.57 10.41 -4.58
CA ASN A 84 5.69 11.08 -5.52
C ASN A 84 5.70 10.46 -6.93
N VAL A 85 6.82 9.85 -7.33
CA VAL A 85 6.93 9.11 -8.61
C VAL A 85 6.19 7.78 -8.52
N LEU A 86 6.36 7.06 -7.40
CA LEU A 86 5.65 5.80 -7.14
C LEU A 86 4.13 6.01 -7.17
N THR A 87 3.64 7.01 -6.44
CA THR A 87 2.19 7.24 -6.25
C THR A 87 1.54 8.11 -7.32
N GLY A 88 2.35 8.76 -8.17
CA GLY A 88 1.87 9.67 -9.21
C GLY A 88 1.40 9.01 -10.49
N GLY A 89 1.63 7.70 -10.69
CA GLY A 89 1.31 6.99 -11.92
C GLY A 89 2.11 7.47 -13.13
N ARG A 90 1.63 7.13 -14.34
CA ARG A 90 2.28 7.49 -15.60
C ARG A 90 3.73 7.01 -15.69
N TRP A 91 3.94 5.76 -15.28
CA TRP A 91 5.27 5.16 -15.23
C TRP A 91 5.84 4.82 -16.61
N HIS A 92 4.96 4.77 -17.64
CA HIS A 92 5.34 4.52 -19.04
C HIS A 92 6.20 3.25 -19.22
N GLY A 93 5.90 2.19 -18.46
CA GLY A 93 6.63 0.92 -18.51
C GLY A 93 8.00 0.94 -17.80
N ARG A 94 8.33 1.99 -17.06
CA ARG A 94 9.51 2.02 -16.18
C ARG A 94 9.38 0.97 -15.09
N PHE A 95 8.18 0.83 -14.52
CA PHE A 95 7.78 -0.22 -13.58
C PHE A 95 6.58 -0.97 -14.11
N ASP A 96 6.38 -2.20 -13.66
CA ASP A 96 5.21 -3.03 -13.98
C ASP A 96 4.19 -3.03 -12.84
N VAL A 97 4.65 -2.90 -11.60
CA VAL A 97 3.84 -2.93 -10.38
C VAL A 97 4.49 -2.08 -9.29
N GLY A 98 3.68 -1.50 -8.41
CA GLY A 98 4.13 -0.87 -7.18
C GLY A 98 3.72 -1.70 -5.96
N VAL A 99 4.70 -2.04 -5.11
CA VAL A 99 4.52 -2.69 -3.81
C VAL A 99 5.30 -1.88 -2.79
N GLY A 100 4.64 -0.92 -2.16
CA GLY A 100 5.27 0.07 -1.31
C GLY A 100 4.30 0.64 -0.28
N SER A 101 3.43 -0.22 0.28
CA SER A 101 2.49 0.17 1.34
C SER A 101 1.64 1.40 0.98
N VAL A 102 1.10 1.41 -0.23
CA VAL A 102 0.29 2.53 -0.74
C VAL A 102 -1.14 2.43 -0.24
N THR A 103 -1.64 3.50 0.35
CA THR A 103 -3.06 3.63 0.71
C THR A 103 -3.89 4.00 -0.51
N PRO A 104 -5.02 3.34 -0.78
CA PRO A 104 -5.95 3.73 -1.83
C PRO A 104 -6.70 4.99 -1.41
N THR A 105 -6.23 6.16 -1.84
CA THR A 105 -6.94 7.42 -1.64
C THR A 105 -7.68 7.82 -2.91
N LYS A 106 -8.73 8.64 -2.75
CA LYS A 106 -9.50 9.18 -3.88
C LYS A 106 -8.62 10.00 -4.84
N ALA A 107 -7.62 10.70 -4.33
CA ALA A 107 -6.67 11.43 -5.17
C ALA A 107 -5.80 10.48 -6.01
N ARG A 108 -5.29 9.40 -5.39
CA ARG A 108 -4.44 8.41 -6.07
C ARG A 108 -5.22 7.59 -7.10
N SER A 109 -6.52 7.31 -6.85
CA SER A 109 -7.38 6.57 -7.81
C SER A 109 -7.54 7.28 -9.16
N GLN A 110 -7.23 8.56 -9.24
CA GLN A 110 -7.24 9.29 -10.51
C GLN A 110 -6.05 8.96 -11.42
N VAL A 111 -4.94 8.48 -10.86
CA VAL A 111 -3.67 8.32 -11.58
C VAL A 111 -3.08 6.92 -11.55
N ILE A 112 -3.47 6.07 -10.59
CA ILE A 112 -3.06 4.65 -10.47
C ILE A 112 -4.26 3.75 -10.24
N ASP A 113 -4.12 2.46 -10.55
CA ASP A 113 -5.11 1.42 -10.29
C ASP A 113 -4.71 0.61 -9.05
N PHE A 114 -5.70 0.23 -8.24
CA PHE A 114 -5.53 -0.56 -7.02
C PHE A 114 -5.85 -2.02 -7.29
N ALA A 115 -4.83 -2.89 -7.23
CA ALA A 115 -4.99 -4.29 -7.56
C ALA A 115 -5.61 -5.11 -6.43
N GLY A 116 -5.21 -4.85 -5.19
CA GLY A 116 -5.77 -5.56 -4.05
C GLY A 116 -5.12 -5.15 -2.73
N VAL A 117 -5.89 -5.19 -1.65
CA VAL A 117 -5.41 -4.94 -0.29
C VAL A 117 -4.60 -6.15 0.17
N TYR A 118 -3.36 -5.95 0.62
CA TYR A 118 -2.50 -7.03 1.11
C TYR A 118 -2.24 -6.98 2.62
N TYR A 119 -2.45 -5.82 3.27
CA TYR A 119 -2.51 -5.73 4.73
C TYR A 119 -3.20 -4.44 5.18
N TYR A 120 -3.38 -4.29 6.48
CA TYR A 120 -3.96 -3.10 7.11
C TYR A 120 -2.96 -2.53 8.10
N SER A 121 -2.91 -1.20 8.23
CA SER A 121 -2.03 -0.51 9.17
C SER A 121 -2.81 0.49 10.01
N PRO A 122 -2.79 0.36 11.35
CA PRO A 122 -3.19 1.48 12.20
C PRO A 122 -2.11 2.57 12.18
N TYR A 123 -2.53 3.83 12.11
CA TYR A 123 -1.68 4.99 12.34
C TYR A 123 -1.82 5.44 13.77
N VAL A 124 -0.70 5.55 14.46
CA VAL A 124 -0.62 5.82 15.90
C VAL A 124 0.02 7.17 16.18
N PHE A 125 -0.25 7.68 17.37
CA PHE A 125 0.43 8.85 17.92
C PHE A 125 1.63 8.39 18.73
N VAL A 126 2.82 8.87 18.37
CA VAL A 126 4.08 8.53 19.01
C VAL A 126 4.64 9.77 19.68
N VAL A 127 5.05 9.65 20.93
CA VAL A 127 5.64 10.73 21.72
C VAL A 127 6.98 10.30 22.30
N HIS A 128 7.80 11.25 22.77
CA HIS A 128 9.01 10.92 23.51
C HIS A 128 8.65 10.12 24.76
N LYS A 129 9.50 9.17 25.17
CA LYS A 129 9.24 8.29 26.34
C LYS A 129 8.94 9.06 27.63
N ASP A 130 9.54 10.24 27.81
CA ASP A 130 9.40 11.10 29.00
C ASP A 130 8.23 12.10 28.88
N SER A 131 7.53 12.12 27.73
CA SER A 131 6.34 12.96 27.56
C SER A 131 5.24 12.61 28.57
N LYS A 132 4.55 13.63 29.06
CA LYS A 132 3.41 13.49 29.98
C LYS A 132 2.08 13.24 29.25
N ALA A 133 2.07 13.29 27.91
CA ALA A 133 0.88 12.98 27.15
C ALA A 133 0.44 11.52 27.37
N THR A 134 -0.85 11.34 27.61
CA THR A 134 -1.50 10.05 27.86
C THR A 134 -2.56 9.70 26.80
N SER A 135 -3.00 10.73 26.06
CA SER A 135 -3.99 10.60 24.99
C SER A 135 -3.71 11.58 23.85
N ARG A 136 -4.36 11.37 22.70
CA ARG A 136 -4.27 12.33 21.58
C ARG A 136 -4.78 13.73 21.93
N ASN A 137 -5.68 13.87 22.92
CA ASN A 137 -6.20 15.16 23.31
C ASN A 137 -5.10 16.06 23.92
N ASP A 138 -4.07 15.45 24.54
CA ASP A 138 -2.92 16.14 25.11
C ASP A 138 -1.99 16.71 24.01
N LEU A 139 -2.21 16.30 22.76
CA LEU A 139 -1.46 16.75 21.59
C LEU A 139 -2.12 17.97 20.89
N ASN A 140 -3.28 18.44 21.34
CA ASN A 140 -3.86 19.66 20.81
C ASN A 140 -2.95 20.87 21.09
N GLY A 141 -2.75 21.70 20.08
CA GLY A 141 -1.84 22.84 20.14
C GLY A 141 -0.35 22.49 20.13
N LYS A 142 0.01 21.20 19.94
CA LYS A 142 1.38 20.71 19.91
C LYS A 142 1.96 20.70 18.50
N LYS A 143 3.29 20.54 18.39
CA LYS A 143 4.03 20.40 17.14
C LYS A 143 4.04 18.94 16.71
N ILE A 144 3.42 18.65 15.59
CA ILE A 144 3.26 17.27 15.08
C ILE A 144 4.12 17.05 13.84
N GLY A 145 4.96 16.03 13.88
CA GLY A 145 5.77 15.57 12.73
C GLY A 145 5.01 14.56 11.88
N VAL A 146 5.06 14.74 10.57
CA VAL A 146 4.48 13.81 9.56
C VAL A 146 5.38 13.73 8.33
N GLU A 147 5.33 12.61 7.60
CA GLU A 147 6.02 12.48 6.32
C GLU A 147 5.22 13.15 5.19
N THR A 148 5.90 13.89 4.33
CA THR A 148 5.32 14.64 3.20
C THR A 148 4.70 13.69 2.17
N GLY A 149 3.52 14.04 1.66
CA GLY A 149 2.81 13.28 0.60
C GLY A 149 2.19 11.97 1.08
N THR A 150 2.15 11.73 2.41
CA THR A 150 1.55 10.53 3.00
C THR A 150 0.16 10.80 3.58
N THR A 151 -0.52 9.73 3.95
CA THR A 151 -1.84 9.80 4.60
C THR A 151 -1.79 10.44 5.99
N SER A 152 -0.64 10.43 6.68
CA SER A 152 -0.47 11.18 7.93
C SER A 152 -0.51 12.69 7.70
N GLU A 153 0.11 13.19 6.61
CA GLU A 153 0.00 14.60 6.23
C GLU A 153 -1.43 14.95 5.82
N ASP A 154 -2.10 14.09 5.04
CA ASP A 154 -3.50 14.30 4.67
C ASP A 154 -4.43 14.29 5.87
N TYR A 155 -4.20 13.39 6.84
CA TYR A 155 -4.97 13.33 8.08
C TYR A 155 -4.83 14.61 8.89
N ILE A 156 -3.60 15.05 9.16
CA ILE A 156 -3.38 16.23 10.01
C ILE A 156 -3.92 17.51 9.36
N ASN A 157 -3.94 17.57 8.03
CA ASN A 157 -4.52 18.66 7.23
C ASN A 157 -6.01 18.47 6.92
N ARG A 158 -6.67 17.45 7.50
CA ARG A 158 -8.11 17.16 7.37
C ARG A 158 -8.59 16.93 5.94
N ARG A 159 -7.77 16.33 5.09
CA ARG A 159 -8.07 16.05 3.66
C ARG A 159 -7.95 14.59 3.26
N LEU A 160 -7.72 13.67 4.23
CA LEU A 160 -7.61 12.25 3.96
C LEU A 160 -8.95 11.65 3.54
N GLU A 161 -9.03 11.17 2.30
CA GLU A 161 -10.16 10.41 1.78
C GLU A 161 -9.68 9.04 1.31
N ILE A 162 -9.93 7.98 2.10
CA ILE A 162 -9.61 6.59 1.75
C ILE A 162 -10.71 6.05 0.83
N ASP A 163 -10.29 5.55 -0.33
CA ASP A 163 -11.16 4.97 -1.35
C ASP A 163 -11.12 3.43 -1.28
N ALA A 164 -11.72 2.89 -0.22
CA ALA A 164 -11.80 1.44 -0.01
C ALA A 164 -13.11 1.04 0.70
N PRO A 165 -13.76 -0.05 0.26
CA PRO A 165 -14.97 -0.54 0.89
C PRO A 165 -14.75 -0.92 2.36
N GLY A 166 -15.73 -0.60 3.21
CA GLY A 166 -15.72 -1.00 4.63
C GLY A 166 -14.83 -0.15 5.54
N ILE A 167 -14.14 0.87 5.03
CA ILE A 167 -13.41 1.82 5.84
C ILE A 167 -14.36 2.90 6.36
N PRO A 168 -14.45 3.11 7.68
CA PRO A 168 -15.32 4.16 8.23
C PRO A 168 -14.77 5.55 7.89
N PRO A 169 -15.62 6.58 7.88
CA PRO A 169 -15.19 7.96 7.70
C PRO A 169 -14.12 8.38 8.72
N ILE A 170 -13.09 9.07 8.24
CA ILE A 170 -11.98 9.53 9.07
C ILE A 170 -12.47 10.53 10.12
N GLN A 171 -12.09 10.30 11.37
CA GLN A 171 -12.40 11.19 12.48
C GLN A 171 -11.22 12.10 12.78
N TYR A 172 -11.35 13.38 12.49
CA TYR A 172 -10.33 14.39 12.72
C TYR A 172 -10.46 14.98 14.14
N THR A 173 -9.88 14.33 15.12
CA THR A 173 -10.02 14.68 16.55
C THR A 173 -8.85 15.46 17.12
N LEU A 174 -7.77 15.61 16.35
CA LEU A 174 -6.59 16.39 16.72
C LEU A 174 -6.59 17.76 16.04
N THR A 175 -6.25 18.82 16.79
CA THR A 175 -5.97 20.16 16.26
C THR A 175 -4.53 20.54 16.62
N PRO A 176 -3.56 20.39 15.69
CA PRO A 176 -2.17 20.72 15.96
C PRO A 176 -1.96 22.22 16.10
N GLY A 177 -0.93 22.64 16.85
CA GLY A 177 -0.44 24.01 16.86
C GLY A 177 0.49 24.30 15.69
N GLU A 178 1.31 23.31 15.33
CA GLU A 178 2.25 23.36 14.20
C GLU A 178 2.33 21.97 13.56
N VAL A 179 2.39 21.92 12.22
CA VAL A 179 2.68 20.69 11.48
C VAL A 179 4.06 20.84 10.83
N LYS A 180 4.96 19.91 11.14
CA LYS A 180 6.28 19.83 10.54
C LYS A 180 6.34 18.63 9.61
N THR A 181 6.64 18.85 8.33
CA THR A 181 6.75 17.82 7.32
C THR A 181 8.20 17.37 7.10
N TYR A 182 8.41 16.12 6.76
CA TYR A 182 9.71 15.48 6.57
C TYR A 182 9.75 14.70 5.26
N ALA A 183 10.95 14.53 4.71
CA ALA A 183 11.14 13.87 3.42
C ALA A 183 11.03 12.34 3.48
N ASP A 184 11.21 11.74 4.65
CA ASP A 184 11.09 10.28 4.86
C ASP A 184 10.48 9.94 6.22
N SER A 185 10.16 8.65 6.42
CA SER A 185 9.43 8.14 7.56
C SER A 185 10.21 8.16 8.89
N MET A 186 11.56 8.18 8.86
CA MET A 186 12.38 8.09 10.07
C MET A 186 12.85 9.46 10.57
N LEU A 187 12.97 10.47 9.72
CA LEU A 187 13.38 11.81 10.12
C LEU A 187 12.51 12.44 11.24
N PRO A 188 11.17 12.29 11.27
CA PRO A 188 10.39 12.78 12.40
C PRO A 188 10.75 12.08 13.71
N PHE A 189 11.12 10.79 13.68
CA PHE A 189 11.61 10.08 14.88
C PHE A 189 12.98 10.57 15.32
N ASP A 190 13.86 10.97 14.39
CA ASP A 190 15.16 11.59 14.71
C ASP A 190 15.00 12.94 15.43
N ASP A 191 14.00 13.72 15.07
CA ASP A 191 13.68 14.94 15.79
C ASP A 191 13.02 14.66 17.15
N LEU A 192 12.11 13.67 17.20
CA LEU A 192 11.40 13.32 18.45
C LEU A 192 12.34 12.75 19.52
N ARG A 193 13.36 11.96 19.13
CA ARG A 193 14.33 11.37 20.09
C ARG A 193 15.20 12.39 20.83
N LEU A 194 15.26 13.64 20.36
CA LEU A 194 16.03 14.70 21.02
C LEU A 194 15.42 15.16 22.34
N GLY A 195 14.15 14.83 22.61
CA GLY A 195 13.45 15.15 23.86
C GLY A 195 12.04 15.66 23.64
N ASP A 196 11.22 15.56 24.69
CA ASP A 196 9.83 16.03 24.68
C ASP A 196 9.77 17.55 24.41
N GLY A 197 9.10 17.95 23.33
CA GLY A 197 8.93 19.35 22.91
C GLY A 197 10.19 20.07 22.39
N VAL A 198 11.35 19.37 22.25
CA VAL A 198 12.61 20.02 21.80
C VAL A 198 12.48 20.50 20.36
N ARG A 199 12.05 19.64 19.44
CA ARG A 199 11.81 20.01 18.02
C ARG A 199 10.38 19.78 17.60
N ILE A 200 9.80 18.66 18.03
CA ILE A 200 8.40 18.28 17.88
C ILE A 200 7.92 17.62 19.18
N ASP A 201 6.62 17.55 19.36
CA ASP A 201 6.00 16.93 20.53
C ASP A 201 5.54 15.49 20.22
N ALA A 202 5.11 15.23 18.97
CA ALA A 202 4.64 13.91 18.56
C ALA A 202 4.85 13.65 17.07
N VAL A 203 4.76 12.37 16.71
CA VAL A 203 4.75 11.88 15.32
C VAL A 203 3.45 11.11 15.09
N ILE A 204 2.85 11.26 13.91
CA ILE A 204 1.79 10.36 13.42
C ILE A 204 2.43 9.43 12.39
N ALA A 205 2.45 8.13 12.67
CA ALA A 205 3.12 7.13 11.83
C ALA A 205 2.40 5.78 11.88
N PRO A 206 2.66 4.89 10.90
CA PRO A 206 2.23 3.50 10.99
C PRO A 206 2.71 2.84 12.28
N GLU A 207 1.87 2.03 12.91
CA GLU A 207 2.22 1.33 14.15
C GLU A 207 3.47 0.47 14.00
N GLN A 208 3.63 -0.19 12.85
CA GLN A 208 4.78 -1.04 12.54
C GLN A 208 6.09 -0.24 12.52
N THR A 209 6.08 0.98 11.96
CA THR A 209 7.23 1.90 11.95
C THR A 209 7.55 2.37 13.37
N ALA A 210 6.53 2.72 14.15
CA ALA A 210 6.70 3.13 15.54
C ALA A 210 7.28 2.00 16.42
N GLN A 211 6.77 0.77 16.25
CA GLN A 211 7.29 -0.40 16.97
C GLN A 211 8.73 -0.73 16.56
N ASN A 212 9.06 -0.58 15.27
CA ASN A 212 10.43 -0.74 14.78
C ASN A 212 11.38 0.29 15.39
N ALA A 213 10.98 1.56 15.49
CA ALA A 213 11.76 2.59 16.17
C ALA A 213 12.01 2.24 17.66
N ILE A 214 10.99 1.78 18.38
CA ILE A 214 11.12 1.33 19.78
C ILE A 214 12.08 0.14 19.89
N LYS A 215 11.97 -0.86 19.00
CA LYS A 215 12.86 -2.02 18.94
C LYS A 215 14.32 -1.59 18.72
N ASN A 216 14.53 -0.57 17.90
CA ASN A 216 15.85 0.03 17.63
C ASN A 216 16.27 1.08 18.67
N LYS A 217 15.68 1.04 19.88
CA LYS A 217 16.07 1.85 21.05
C LYS A 217 15.85 3.36 20.90
N TYR A 218 14.99 3.80 19.99
CA TYR A 218 14.54 5.18 20.01
C TYR A 218 13.78 5.44 21.32
N PRO A 219 14.04 6.56 22.02
CA PRO A 219 13.41 6.88 23.30
C PRO A 219 11.98 7.41 23.11
N VAL A 220 11.14 6.62 22.47
CA VAL A 220 9.76 6.97 22.13
C VAL A 220 8.77 5.94 22.66
N LYS A 221 7.50 6.32 22.78
CA LYS A 221 6.39 5.44 23.12
C LYS A 221 5.16 5.76 22.28
N ILE A 222 4.36 4.73 22.00
CA ILE A 222 3.03 4.86 21.38
C ILE A 222 2.04 5.25 22.47
N LEU A 223 1.13 6.20 22.20
CA LEU A 223 0.00 6.48 23.08
C LEU A 223 -0.98 5.31 23.03
N ALA A 224 -1.17 4.65 24.17
CA ALA A 224 -1.95 3.43 24.25
C ALA A 224 -3.45 3.65 23.99
N GLY A 225 -4.08 2.69 23.31
CA GLY A 225 -5.52 2.66 23.11
C GLY A 225 -6.07 3.70 22.14
N ASP A 226 -5.20 4.43 21.44
CA ASP A 226 -5.61 5.51 20.57
C ASP A 226 -4.84 5.50 19.25
N TYR A 227 -5.55 5.48 18.11
CA TYR A 227 -4.94 5.61 16.79
C TYR A 227 -5.68 6.69 15.98
N ALA A 228 -4.97 7.30 15.04
CA ALA A 228 -5.52 8.34 14.20
C ALA A 228 -6.56 7.77 13.22
N PHE A 229 -6.19 6.69 12.55
CA PHE A 229 -7.02 5.95 11.59
C PHE A 229 -6.40 4.57 11.33
N LYS A 230 -7.15 3.68 10.67
CA LYS A 230 -6.64 2.42 10.12
C LYS A 230 -6.82 2.46 8.61
N GLU A 231 -5.78 2.11 7.87
CA GLU A 231 -5.81 2.13 6.42
C GLU A 231 -5.54 0.74 5.81
N PRO A 232 -6.18 0.42 4.68
CA PRO A 232 -5.79 -0.69 3.84
C PRO A 232 -4.57 -0.29 3.00
N LEU A 233 -3.63 -1.20 2.80
CA LEU A 233 -2.48 -1.01 1.93
C LEU A 233 -2.63 -1.91 0.71
N VAL A 234 -2.44 -1.33 -0.48
CA VAL A 234 -2.72 -1.99 -1.75
C VAL A 234 -1.49 -2.13 -2.63
N VAL A 235 -1.47 -3.21 -3.40
CA VAL A 235 -0.60 -3.32 -4.58
C VAL A 235 -1.20 -2.44 -5.67
N ILE A 236 -0.35 -1.70 -6.36
CA ILE A 236 -0.77 -0.71 -7.36
C ILE A 236 -0.19 -1.03 -8.75
N ALA A 237 -0.89 -0.60 -9.79
CA ALA A 237 -0.44 -0.65 -11.18
C ALA A 237 -0.64 0.71 -11.86
N ASP A 238 0.07 0.93 -12.97
CA ASP A 238 -0.21 2.10 -13.81
C ASP A 238 -1.61 2.00 -14.41
N LYS A 239 -2.25 3.14 -14.62
CA LYS A 239 -3.62 3.19 -15.11
C LYS A 239 -3.73 2.70 -16.54
N GLY A 240 -4.86 2.02 -16.84
CA GLY A 240 -5.24 1.65 -18.20
C GLY A 240 -4.89 0.23 -18.62
N ASP A 241 -4.45 -0.64 -17.69
CA ASP A 241 -4.31 -2.08 -17.89
C ASP A 241 -5.15 -2.88 -16.89
N PRO A 242 -6.48 -2.97 -17.10
CA PRO A 242 -7.37 -3.64 -16.16
C PRO A 242 -7.11 -5.14 -16.03
N GLU A 243 -6.57 -5.79 -17.07
CA GLU A 243 -6.24 -7.22 -17.02
C GLU A 243 -5.03 -7.49 -16.12
N TRP A 244 -4.01 -6.64 -16.22
CA TRP A 244 -2.87 -6.70 -15.31
C TRP A 244 -3.29 -6.45 -13.86
N THR A 245 -4.08 -5.41 -13.63
CA THR A 245 -4.62 -5.07 -12.31
C THR A 245 -5.45 -6.22 -11.73
N ALA A 246 -6.32 -6.85 -12.53
CA ALA A 246 -7.10 -8.02 -12.11
C ALA A 246 -6.23 -9.24 -11.82
N LYS A 247 -5.19 -9.48 -12.63
CA LYS A 247 -4.22 -10.58 -12.40
C LYS A 247 -3.49 -10.40 -11.06
N LEU A 248 -2.98 -9.22 -10.78
CA LEU A 248 -2.35 -8.90 -9.50
C LEU A 248 -3.34 -9.11 -8.34
N GLY A 249 -4.59 -8.63 -8.49
CA GLY A 249 -5.65 -8.80 -7.51
C GLY A 249 -5.94 -10.27 -7.19
N SER A 250 -5.99 -11.14 -8.22
CA SER A 250 -6.19 -12.57 -8.04
C SER A 250 -5.03 -13.23 -7.28
N ILE A 251 -3.80 -12.79 -7.53
CA ILE A 251 -2.61 -13.27 -6.81
C ILE A 251 -2.67 -12.85 -5.34
N ILE A 252 -2.97 -11.58 -5.05
CA ILE A 252 -3.10 -11.08 -3.68
C ILE A 252 -4.21 -11.84 -2.95
N GLN A 253 -5.35 -12.09 -3.59
CA GLN A 253 -6.43 -12.88 -3.00
C GLN A 253 -5.95 -14.30 -2.67
N SER A 254 -5.24 -14.97 -3.59
CA SER A 254 -4.69 -16.29 -3.33
C SER A 254 -3.66 -16.32 -2.18
N MET A 255 -2.89 -15.23 -1.99
CA MET A 255 -1.97 -15.07 -0.85
C MET A 255 -2.70 -14.86 0.48
N LYS A 256 -3.90 -14.30 0.46
CA LYS A 256 -4.79 -14.24 1.63
C LYS A 256 -5.34 -15.62 1.96
N ASP A 257 -5.90 -16.29 0.96
CA ASP A 257 -6.64 -17.57 1.12
C ASP A 257 -5.73 -18.68 1.66
N ASP A 258 -4.47 -18.75 1.23
CA ASP A 258 -3.51 -19.75 1.69
C ASP A 258 -2.69 -19.31 2.93
N GLY A 259 -2.98 -18.14 3.49
CA GLY A 259 -2.35 -17.61 4.69
C GLY A 259 -0.92 -17.07 4.49
N THR A 260 -0.47 -16.90 3.25
CA THR A 260 0.87 -16.34 2.97
C THR A 260 1.02 -14.92 3.52
N LEU A 261 0.01 -14.05 3.33
CA LEU A 261 0.06 -12.68 3.86
C LEU A 261 0.09 -12.66 5.39
N SER A 262 -0.69 -13.54 6.06
CA SER A 262 -0.66 -13.68 7.51
C SER A 262 0.74 -14.09 8.03
N LYS A 263 1.40 -15.04 7.34
CA LYS A 263 2.78 -15.45 7.68
C LYS A 263 3.78 -14.30 7.46
N LEU A 264 3.66 -13.56 6.37
CA LEU A 264 4.56 -12.45 6.07
C LEU A 264 4.39 -11.28 7.04
N THR A 265 3.16 -10.88 7.37
CA THR A 265 2.90 -9.84 8.37
C THR A 265 3.41 -10.27 9.75
N THR A 266 3.18 -11.52 10.15
CA THR A 266 3.69 -12.05 11.43
C THR A 266 5.22 -12.08 11.46
N LYS A 267 5.87 -12.47 10.35
CA LYS A 267 7.35 -12.46 10.24
C LYS A 267 7.94 -11.08 10.48
N TRP A 268 7.37 -10.06 9.85
CA TRP A 268 7.95 -8.72 9.85
C TRP A 268 7.45 -7.84 11.01
N TYR A 269 6.20 -7.99 11.42
CA TYR A 269 5.53 -7.12 12.37
C TYR A 269 5.20 -7.79 13.70
N GLY A 270 5.40 -9.12 13.82
CA GLY A 270 5.10 -9.88 15.04
C GLY A 270 3.61 -10.18 15.25
N SER A 271 2.72 -9.72 14.36
CA SER A 271 1.27 -9.89 14.43
C SER A 271 0.66 -10.03 13.04
N ASP A 272 -0.55 -10.60 12.97
CA ASP A 272 -1.29 -10.71 11.71
C ASP A 272 -2.04 -9.42 11.38
N TYR A 273 -1.54 -8.69 10.41
CA TYR A 273 -2.16 -7.48 9.85
C TYR A 273 -2.84 -7.72 8.50
N SER A 274 -2.98 -8.96 8.05
CA SER A 274 -3.57 -9.29 6.75
C SER A 274 -5.10 -9.20 6.72
N LYS A 275 -5.73 -8.93 7.89
CA LYS A 275 -7.20 -8.91 8.09
C LYS A 275 -7.68 -7.57 8.62
#